data_e669340905e5efa8a36d476cf79a3b6e
#
_entry.id   e669340905e5efa8a36d476cf79a3b6e
#
_cell.length_a   1.000
_cell.length_b   1.000
_cell.length_c   1.000
_cell.angle_alpha   90.00
_cell.angle_beta   90.00
_cell.angle_gamma   90.00
#
_symmetry.space_group_name_H-M   'P 1'
#
loop_
_entity.id
_entity.type
_entity.pdbx_description
1 polymer ?
#
loop_
_entity_poly.entity_id
_entity_poly.type
_entity_poly.pdbx_seq_one_letter_code
_entity_poly.pdbx_strand_id
1 'polypeptide(L)'
;MVKSQQDIDSITKVKGNDFSKIQGRFDTRISLSSANVDEVIKKRILDKNDTAAQMLRLLYEQKATTIKNKIKFNDGVEKKLYEDKDDFALVYPFVPYQFNLLASVLTSIRTHGASGKHLSEGERSMLAMFKESAMNYKEHEEGTLIPFHAFYDALENFLDHSHRGVII
;
A
#
# COMPACT_ATOMS: atom_id res chain seq x y z
N MET A 1 22.35 4.43 11.90
CA MET A 1 21.42 4.59 10.78
C MET A 1 21.48 3.30 9.97
N VAL A 2 20.47 2.45 10.05
CA VAL A 2 20.43 1.16 9.33
C VAL A 2 19.96 1.45 7.91
N LYS A 3 20.80 1.23 6.90
CA LYS A 3 20.40 1.34 5.50
C LYS A 3 19.52 0.15 5.14
N SER A 4 18.48 0.37 4.34
CA SER A 4 17.63 -0.72 3.86
C SER A 4 18.42 -1.64 2.91
N GLN A 5 17.97 -2.90 2.78
CA GLN A 5 18.58 -3.85 1.84
C GLN A 5 18.56 -3.31 0.40
N GLN A 6 17.51 -2.59 0.04
CA GLN A 6 17.37 -1.98 -1.27
C GLN A 6 18.37 -0.85 -1.51
N ASP A 7 18.66 -0.04 -0.47
CA ASP A 7 19.72 0.98 -0.55
C ASP A 7 21.09 0.33 -0.78
N ILE A 8 21.32 -0.83 -0.15
CA ILE A 8 22.54 -1.60 -0.31
C ILE A 8 22.59 -2.23 -1.70
N ASP A 9 21.48 -2.81 -2.19
CA ASP A 9 21.39 -3.43 -3.51
C ASP A 9 21.49 -2.41 -4.67
N SER A 10 21.08 -1.17 -4.45
CA SER A 10 21.23 -0.09 -5.43
C SER A 10 22.69 0.37 -5.57
N ILE A 11 23.45 0.32 -4.49
CA ILE A 11 24.88 0.65 -4.48
C ILE A 11 25.71 -0.43 -5.21
N THR A 12 25.24 -1.68 -5.22
CA THR A 12 25.95 -2.80 -5.88
C THR A 12 26.06 -2.70 -7.39
N LYS A 13 25.10 -2.05 -8.04
CA LYS A 13 25.15 -1.85 -9.49
C LYS A 13 26.31 -0.93 -9.92
N VAL A 14 26.96 -0.24 -8.99
CA VAL A 14 28.00 0.73 -9.26
C VAL A 14 29.42 0.15 -9.10
N LYS A 15 29.67 -0.80 -8.20
CA LYS A 15 30.99 -1.45 -8.03
C LYS A 15 30.88 -2.82 -7.34
N GLY A 16 30.89 -3.91 -8.11
CA GLY A 16 30.67 -5.28 -7.63
C GLY A 16 31.62 -5.77 -6.52
N ASN A 17 32.85 -5.22 -6.38
CA ASN A 17 33.81 -5.66 -5.37
C ASN A 17 33.66 -4.97 -4.00
N ASP A 18 33.06 -3.80 -3.93
CA ASP A 18 32.90 -3.10 -2.66
C ASP A 18 31.64 -3.53 -1.90
N PHE A 19 30.69 -4.12 -2.61
CA PHE A 19 29.42 -4.55 -2.03
C PHE A 19 29.58 -5.77 -1.12
N SER A 20 30.37 -6.75 -1.50
CA SER A 20 30.62 -7.93 -0.66
C SER A 20 31.30 -7.55 0.67
N LYS A 21 32.14 -6.50 0.67
CA LYS A 21 32.74 -5.94 1.88
C LYS A 21 31.73 -5.21 2.76
N ILE A 22 30.76 -4.52 2.17
CA ILE A 22 29.68 -3.84 2.90
C ILE A 22 28.71 -4.88 3.47
N GLN A 23 28.37 -5.91 2.68
CA GLN A 23 27.52 -7.00 3.13
C GLN A 23 28.10 -7.78 4.32
N GLY A 24 29.41 -8.01 4.32
CA GLY A 24 30.09 -8.71 5.42
C GLY A 24 30.11 -7.96 6.76
N ARG A 25 29.69 -6.68 6.76
CA ARG A 25 29.61 -5.85 7.97
C ARG A 25 28.23 -5.82 8.62
N PHE A 26 27.22 -6.44 7.98
CA PHE A 26 25.86 -6.51 8.48
C PHE A 26 25.50 -7.98 8.75
N ASP A 27 25.44 -8.36 10.01
CA ASP A 27 25.11 -9.72 10.45
C ASP A 27 23.63 -10.07 10.19
N THR A 28 22.77 -9.07 10.08
CA THR A 28 21.32 -9.25 9.86
C THR A 28 20.85 -8.43 8.68
N ARG A 29 20.30 -9.11 7.67
CA ARG A 29 19.62 -8.48 6.54
C ARG A 29 18.12 -8.47 6.84
N ILE A 30 17.58 -7.29 7.06
CA ILE A 30 16.13 -7.13 7.21
C ILE A 30 15.59 -6.64 5.86
N SER A 31 14.93 -7.52 5.11
CA SER A 31 14.08 -7.13 3.99
C SER A 31 12.68 -6.91 4.52
N LEU A 32 12.10 -5.75 4.22
CA LEU A 32 10.68 -5.54 4.44
C LEU A 32 9.92 -6.44 3.45
N SER A 33 9.21 -7.44 3.96
CA SER A 33 8.29 -8.22 3.15
C SER A 33 7.00 -7.42 2.94
N SER A 34 6.23 -7.74 1.91
CA SER A 34 4.93 -7.10 1.66
C SER A 34 3.99 -7.16 2.88
N ALA A 35 4.03 -8.25 3.64
CA ALA A 35 3.28 -8.38 4.90
C ALA A 35 3.70 -7.34 5.97
N ASN A 36 4.99 -7.01 6.03
CA ASN A 36 5.47 -5.98 6.95
C ASN A 36 5.04 -4.58 6.54
N VAL A 37 4.91 -4.31 5.23
CA VAL A 37 4.43 -3.02 4.70
C VAL A 37 2.98 -2.80 5.08
N ASP A 38 2.13 -3.80 4.95
CA ASP A 38 0.71 -3.73 5.34
C ASP A 38 0.58 -3.36 6.83
N GLU A 39 1.38 -4.00 7.69
CA GLU A 39 1.39 -3.67 9.12
C GLU A 39 1.87 -2.24 9.40
N VAL A 40 2.90 -1.78 8.69
CA VAL A 40 3.39 -0.41 8.84
C VAL A 40 2.32 0.59 8.40
N ILE A 41 1.62 0.33 7.29
CA ILE A 41 0.50 1.18 6.84
C ILE A 41 -0.58 1.25 7.91
N LYS A 42 -1.02 0.11 8.42
CA LYS A 42 -2.06 0.02 9.46
C LYS A 42 -1.66 0.80 10.73
N LYS A 43 -0.42 0.64 11.18
CA LYS A 43 0.08 1.26 12.43
C LYS A 43 0.53 2.71 12.30
N ARG A 44 0.92 3.18 11.12
CA ARG A 44 1.52 4.51 10.93
C ARG A 44 0.64 5.48 10.17
N ILE A 45 -0.15 4.98 9.23
CA ILE A 45 -1.00 5.80 8.36
C ILE A 45 -2.45 5.72 8.79
N LEU A 46 -2.91 4.52 9.16
CA LEU A 46 -4.31 4.25 9.49
C LEU A 46 -4.55 4.14 11.00
N ASP A 47 -3.58 4.51 11.83
CA ASP A 47 -3.73 4.50 13.28
C ASP A 47 -4.87 5.44 13.71
N LYS A 48 -5.67 4.97 14.64
CA LYS A 48 -6.84 5.68 15.17
C LYS A 48 -6.78 5.68 16.67
N ASN A 49 -7.25 6.77 17.27
CA ASN A 49 -7.47 6.78 18.72
C ASN A 49 -8.58 5.79 19.10
N ASP A 50 -8.62 5.43 20.37
CA ASP A 50 -9.57 4.42 20.90
C ASP A 50 -11.03 4.79 20.62
N THR A 51 -11.39 6.06 20.72
CA THR A 51 -12.75 6.54 20.47
C THR A 51 -13.15 6.31 19.01
N ALA A 52 -12.31 6.72 18.06
CA ALA A 52 -12.57 6.51 16.63
C ALA A 52 -12.62 5.01 16.28
N ALA A 53 -11.71 4.21 16.82
CA ALA A 53 -11.73 2.77 16.61
C ALA A 53 -13.02 2.13 17.13
N GLN A 54 -13.51 2.57 18.28
CA GLN A 54 -14.77 2.07 18.86
C GLN A 54 -15.99 2.48 18.03
N MET A 55 -16.03 3.72 17.55
CA MET A 55 -17.08 4.18 16.64
C MET A 55 -17.12 3.37 15.34
N LEU A 56 -15.96 3.06 14.77
CA LEU A 56 -15.87 2.23 13.56
C LEU A 56 -16.35 0.80 13.80
N ARG A 57 -16.03 0.20 14.93
CA ARG A 57 -16.56 -1.13 15.30
C ARG A 57 -18.08 -1.13 15.36
N LEU A 58 -18.67 -0.13 16.03
CA LEU A 58 -20.13 0.03 16.11
C LEU A 58 -20.75 0.26 14.72
N LEU A 59 -20.12 1.09 13.89
CA LEU A 59 -20.55 1.32 12.52
C LEU A 59 -20.58 0.03 11.72
N TYR A 60 -19.55 -0.80 11.84
CA TYR A 60 -19.50 -2.08 11.14
C TYR A 60 -20.58 -3.04 11.64
N GLU A 61 -20.80 -3.15 12.95
CA GLU A 61 -21.87 -3.99 13.51
C GLU A 61 -23.26 -3.60 12.99
N GLN A 62 -23.52 -2.30 12.87
CA GLN A 62 -24.79 -1.79 12.37
C GLN A 62 -24.96 -1.93 10.85
N LYS A 63 -23.89 -1.80 10.08
CA LYS A 63 -23.95 -1.68 8.62
C LYS A 63 -23.16 -2.76 7.86
N ALA A 64 -22.77 -3.87 8.52
CA ALA A 64 -21.95 -4.92 7.90
C ALA A 64 -22.50 -5.41 6.57
N THR A 65 -23.79 -5.67 6.48
CA THR A 65 -24.44 -6.11 5.23
C THR A 65 -24.37 -5.05 4.13
N THR A 66 -24.60 -3.79 4.47
CA THR A 66 -24.49 -2.68 3.52
C THR A 66 -23.06 -2.50 3.02
N ILE A 67 -22.08 -2.58 3.94
CA ILE A 67 -20.66 -2.49 3.60
C ILE A 67 -20.26 -3.64 2.66
N LYS A 68 -20.62 -4.87 3.00
CA LYS A 68 -20.35 -6.05 2.15
C LYS A 68 -21.00 -5.94 0.78
N ASN A 69 -22.22 -5.40 0.69
CA ASN A 69 -22.92 -5.21 -0.58
C ASN A 69 -22.29 -4.11 -1.45
N LYS A 70 -21.70 -3.08 -0.86
CA LYS A 70 -20.95 -2.04 -1.58
C LYS A 70 -19.67 -2.55 -2.21
N ILE A 71 -19.10 -3.63 -1.66
CA ILE A 71 -17.81 -4.21 -2.09
C ILE A 71 -18.08 -5.53 -2.85
N LYS A 72 -19.01 -5.51 -3.80
CA LYS A 72 -19.25 -6.68 -4.66
C LYS A 72 -18.36 -6.64 -5.89
N PHE A 73 -17.76 -7.78 -6.20
CA PHE A 73 -17.00 -7.99 -7.43
C PHE A 73 -17.79 -8.95 -8.33
N ASN A 74 -17.83 -8.62 -9.62
CA ASN A 74 -18.57 -9.42 -10.63
C ASN A 74 -17.63 -10.30 -11.47
N ASP A 75 -16.33 -10.30 -11.16
CA ASP A 75 -15.29 -10.99 -11.93
C ASP A 75 -15.05 -12.45 -11.50
N GLY A 76 -15.82 -12.96 -10.55
CA GLY A 76 -15.68 -14.34 -10.05
C GLY A 76 -14.40 -14.61 -9.26
N VAL A 77 -13.54 -13.62 -9.06
CA VAL A 77 -12.32 -13.74 -8.27
C VAL A 77 -12.60 -13.37 -6.82
N GLU A 78 -12.34 -14.30 -5.92
CA GLU A 78 -12.46 -14.04 -4.48
C GLU A 78 -11.40 -13.03 -4.04
N LYS A 79 -11.87 -11.93 -3.43
CA LYS A 79 -11.00 -10.87 -2.91
C LYS A 79 -11.10 -10.80 -1.40
N LYS A 80 -9.98 -10.49 -0.75
CA LYS A 80 -9.94 -10.35 0.70
C LYS A 80 -10.77 -9.14 1.13
N LEU A 81 -11.85 -9.40 1.85
CA LEU A 81 -12.71 -8.40 2.48
C LEU A 81 -12.43 -8.35 3.99
N TYR A 82 -13.16 -7.50 4.71
CA TYR A 82 -13.07 -7.43 6.17
C TYR A 82 -13.50 -8.75 6.81
N GLU A 83 -12.68 -9.24 7.71
CA GLU A 83 -12.94 -10.47 8.47
C GLU A 83 -13.99 -10.21 9.57
N ASP A 84 -13.81 -9.11 10.31
CA ASP A 84 -14.67 -8.71 11.41
C ASP A 84 -14.64 -7.19 11.64
N LYS A 85 -15.25 -6.72 12.72
CA LYS A 85 -15.28 -5.31 13.13
C LYS A 85 -13.91 -4.75 13.51
N ASP A 86 -13.03 -5.60 14.04
CA ASP A 86 -11.69 -5.17 14.44
C ASP A 86 -10.80 -4.96 13.21
N ASP A 87 -10.88 -5.88 12.24
CA ASP A 87 -10.21 -5.72 10.95
C ASP A 87 -10.75 -4.50 10.20
N PHE A 88 -12.07 -4.27 10.23
CA PHE A 88 -12.67 -3.04 9.67
C PHE A 88 -12.09 -1.79 10.34
N ALA A 89 -12.09 -1.70 11.66
CA ALA A 89 -11.57 -0.54 12.37
C ALA A 89 -10.09 -0.30 12.11
N LEU A 90 -9.31 -1.37 11.92
CA LEU A 90 -7.88 -1.32 11.63
C LEU A 90 -7.58 -0.82 10.22
N VAL A 91 -8.33 -1.27 9.21
CA VAL A 91 -8.06 -1.04 7.78
C VAL A 91 -8.79 0.17 7.23
N TYR A 92 -9.95 0.56 7.81
CA TYR A 92 -10.74 1.71 7.38
C TYR A 92 -9.86 2.95 7.16
N PRO A 93 -10.04 3.73 6.12
CA PRO A 93 -11.14 3.71 5.12
C PRO A 93 -10.87 2.83 3.88
N PHE A 94 -9.82 2.03 3.88
CA PHE A 94 -9.49 1.11 2.80
C PHE A 94 -10.12 -0.26 2.98
N VAL A 95 -10.11 -1.07 1.93
CA VAL A 95 -10.58 -2.46 1.93
C VAL A 95 -9.38 -3.41 1.84
N PRO A 96 -9.35 -4.53 2.56
CA PRO A 96 -8.18 -5.42 2.63
C PRO A 96 -7.61 -5.84 1.28
N TYR A 97 -8.45 -6.10 0.24
CA TYR A 97 -7.97 -6.47 -1.09
C TYR A 97 -7.08 -5.43 -1.76
N GLN A 98 -7.24 -4.15 -1.39
CA GLN A 98 -6.53 -3.05 -2.02
C GLN A 98 -5.01 -3.09 -1.76
N PHE A 99 -4.59 -3.65 -0.64
CA PHE A 99 -3.18 -3.81 -0.30
C PHE A 99 -2.48 -4.72 -1.31
N ASN A 100 -3.00 -5.92 -1.52
CA ASN A 100 -2.43 -6.89 -2.46
C ASN A 100 -2.53 -6.40 -3.91
N LEU A 101 -3.66 -5.78 -4.26
CA LEU A 101 -3.86 -5.26 -5.61
C LEU A 101 -2.86 -4.14 -5.92
N LEU A 102 -2.68 -3.18 -5.02
CA LEU A 102 -1.71 -2.09 -5.21
C LEU A 102 -0.27 -2.64 -5.29
N ALA A 103 0.09 -3.58 -4.42
CA ALA A 103 1.40 -4.23 -4.46
C ALA A 103 1.66 -4.92 -5.81
N SER A 104 0.64 -5.60 -6.36
CA SER A 104 0.71 -6.24 -7.68
C SER A 104 0.87 -5.22 -8.81
N VAL A 105 0.11 -4.12 -8.77
CA VAL A 105 0.21 -3.03 -9.75
C VAL A 105 1.61 -2.41 -9.72
N LEU A 106 2.12 -2.05 -8.56
CA LEU A 106 3.47 -1.48 -8.42
C LEU A 106 4.56 -2.44 -8.89
N THR A 107 4.41 -3.73 -8.61
CA THR A 107 5.33 -4.76 -9.11
C THR A 107 5.28 -4.86 -10.63
N SER A 108 4.11 -4.84 -11.23
CA SER A 108 3.92 -4.89 -12.68
C SER A 108 4.53 -3.67 -13.36
N ILE A 109 4.29 -2.47 -12.83
CA ILE A 109 4.89 -1.23 -13.35
C ILE A 109 6.42 -1.30 -13.28
N ARG A 110 6.97 -1.76 -12.17
CA ARG A 110 8.40 -1.92 -11.98
C ARG A 110 9.02 -2.91 -12.96
N THR A 111 8.33 -4.02 -13.22
CA THR A 111 8.84 -5.11 -14.05
C THR A 111 8.74 -4.79 -15.55
N HIS A 112 7.64 -4.16 -15.96
CA HIS A 112 7.31 -3.94 -17.37
C HIS A 112 7.40 -2.47 -17.80
N GLY A 113 7.49 -1.54 -16.86
CA GLY A 113 7.58 -0.10 -17.16
C GLY A 113 9.00 0.33 -17.55
N ALA A 114 9.13 1.20 -18.54
CA ALA A 114 10.40 1.78 -18.95
C ALA A 114 11.09 2.59 -17.84
N SER A 115 10.31 3.12 -16.90
CA SER A 115 10.75 3.92 -15.73
C SER A 115 10.93 3.14 -14.44
N GLY A 116 11.00 1.82 -14.50
CA GLY A 116 11.07 0.94 -13.32
C GLY A 116 12.14 1.29 -12.26
N LYS A 117 13.07 2.19 -12.60
CA LYS A 117 14.11 2.66 -11.67
C LYS A 117 13.60 3.58 -10.57
N HIS A 118 12.53 4.34 -10.81
CA HIS A 118 11.97 5.27 -9.81
C HIS A 118 11.01 4.58 -8.84
N LEU A 119 10.46 3.43 -9.21
CA LEU A 119 9.65 2.58 -8.35
C LEU A 119 10.47 1.48 -7.65
N SER A 120 11.80 1.64 -7.60
CA SER A 120 12.71 0.66 -6.99
C SER A 120 12.45 0.42 -5.50
N GLU A 121 11.73 1.32 -4.85
CA GLU A 121 11.31 1.24 -3.47
C GLU A 121 9.79 0.99 -3.38
N GLY A 122 9.33 -0.18 -3.88
CA GLY A 122 7.90 -0.54 -3.92
C GLY A 122 7.16 -0.33 -2.59
N GLU A 123 7.86 -0.55 -1.48
CA GLU A 123 7.32 -0.37 -0.14
C GLU A 123 7.10 1.11 0.21
N ARG A 124 8.06 1.99 -0.10
CA ARG A 124 7.93 3.45 0.11
C ARG A 124 6.86 4.04 -0.80
N SER A 125 6.79 3.57 -2.05
CA SER A 125 5.74 3.97 -2.98
C SER A 125 4.37 3.56 -2.47
N MET A 126 4.24 2.34 -1.93
CA MET A 126 3.00 1.86 -1.33
C MET A 126 2.57 2.72 -0.13
N LEU A 127 3.49 3.00 0.80
CA LEU A 127 3.25 3.89 1.94
C LEU A 127 2.81 5.29 1.50
N ALA A 128 3.49 5.87 0.51
CA ALA A 128 3.17 7.19 -0.02
C ALA A 128 1.77 7.22 -0.64
N MET A 129 1.40 6.21 -1.42
CA MET A 129 0.10 6.13 -2.08
C MET A 129 -1.05 5.96 -1.09
N PHE A 130 -0.91 5.12 -0.08
CA PHE A 130 -1.91 4.99 0.98
C PHE A 130 -2.09 6.30 1.74
N LYS A 131 -0.98 6.97 2.10
CA LYS A 131 -1.02 8.26 2.78
C LYS A 131 -1.71 9.33 1.92
N GLU A 132 -1.30 9.49 0.67
CA GLU A 132 -1.85 10.50 -0.23
C GLU A 132 -3.34 10.26 -0.49
N SER A 133 -3.73 9.01 -0.79
CA SER A 133 -5.13 8.66 -0.97
C SER A 133 -5.96 8.92 0.29
N ALA A 134 -5.46 8.59 1.47
CA ALA A 134 -6.14 8.88 2.73
C ALA A 134 -6.30 10.39 2.96
N MET A 135 -5.29 11.19 2.65
CA MET A 135 -5.33 12.65 2.78
C MET A 135 -6.33 13.30 1.82
N ASN A 136 -6.43 12.80 0.59
CA ASN A 136 -7.38 13.31 -0.40
C ASN A 136 -8.84 13.03 -0.03
N TYR A 137 -9.07 11.97 0.75
CA TYR A 137 -10.42 11.57 1.17
C TYR A 137 -10.81 11.98 2.60
N LYS A 138 -9.96 12.71 3.31
CA LYS A 138 -10.18 13.09 4.72
C LYS A 138 -11.44 13.94 4.96
N GLU A 139 -11.89 14.70 3.96
CA GLU A 139 -13.06 15.58 4.03
C GLU A 139 -14.37 14.85 3.64
N HIS A 140 -14.32 13.56 3.30
CA HIS A 140 -15.51 12.80 2.94
C HIS A 140 -16.29 12.39 4.19
N GLU A 141 -17.58 12.09 3.98
CA GLU A 141 -18.49 11.68 5.07
C GLU A 141 -17.99 10.43 5.79
N GLU A 142 -18.28 10.35 7.09
CA GLU A 142 -17.98 9.17 7.90
C GLU A 142 -18.60 7.90 7.31
N GLY A 143 -17.81 6.83 7.27
CA GLY A 143 -18.22 5.56 6.67
C GLY A 143 -18.01 5.47 5.16
N THR A 144 -17.44 6.52 4.53
CA THR A 144 -17.02 6.45 3.13
C THR A 144 -15.78 5.56 3.02
N LEU A 145 -15.82 4.60 2.07
CA LEU A 145 -14.68 3.77 1.73
C LEU A 145 -13.92 4.40 0.56
N ILE A 146 -12.61 4.37 0.62
CA ILE A 146 -11.77 4.87 -0.46
C ILE A 146 -11.77 3.84 -1.59
N PRO A 147 -12.24 4.22 -2.80
CA PRO A 147 -12.24 3.32 -3.94
C PRO A 147 -10.82 3.11 -4.48
N PHE A 148 -10.57 1.99 -5.15
CA PHE A 148 -9.23 1.69 -5.67
C PHE A 148 -8.70 2.72 -6.66
N HIS A 149 -9.58 3.36 -7.44
CA HIS A 149 -9.16 4.39 -8.41
C HIS A 149 -8.52 5.61 -7.74
N ALA A 150 -8.76 5.86 -6.45
CA ALA A 150 -8.11 6.95 -5.72
C ALA A 150 -6.58 6.82 -5.67
N PHE A 151 -6.06 5.59 -5.81
CA PHE A 151 -4.62 5.39 -5.95
C PHE A 151 -4.08 5.84 -7.30
N TYR A 152 -4.94 6.02 -8.31
CA TYR A 152 -4.51 6.47 -9.63
C TYR A 152 -3.91 7.88 -9.57
N ASP A 153 -4.56 8.79 -8.88
CA ASP A 153 -4.08 10.18 -8.75
C ASP A 153 -2.72 10.21 -8.04
N ALA A 154 -2.57 9.39 -6.99
CA ALA A 154 -1.29 9.23 -6.31
C ALA A 154 -0.23 8.57 -7.21
N LEU A 155 -0.64 7.59 -8.02
CA LEU A 155 0.23 6.86 -8.94
C LEU A 155 0.69 7.71 -10.14
N GLU A 156 -0.14 8.64 -10.59
CA GLU A 156 0.13 9.48 -11.76
C GLU A 156 1.48 10.20 -11.66
N ASN A 157 1.84 10.64 -10.45
CA ASN A 157 3.12 11.31 -10.20
C ASN A 157 4.34 10.39 -10.37
N PHE A 158 4.13 9.08 -10.37
CA PHE A 158 5.18 8.05 -10.54
C PHE A 158 5.21 7.46 -11.95
N LEU A 159 4.22 7.78 -12.79
CA LEU A 159 4.16 7.28 -14.17
C LEU A 159 4.90 8.24 -15.10
N ASP A 160 5.67 7.68 -16.03
CA ASP A 160 6.23 8.43 -17.16
C ASP A 160 5.14 8.94 -18.09
N HIS A 161 5.44 10.02 -18.78
CA HIS A 161 4.56 10.59 -19.82
C HIS A 161 4.12 9.56 -20.89
N SER A 162 4.99 8.58 -21.18
CA SER A 162 4.68 7.51 -22.13
C SER A 162 3.60 6.54 -21.64
N HIS A 163 3.44 6.38 -20.33
CA HIS A 163 2.46 5.48 -19.72
C HIS A 163 1.15 6.19 -19.38
N ARG A 164 1.19 7.50 -19.15
CA ARG A 164 -0.01 8.31 -18.88
C ARG A 164 -1.02 8.26 -20.02
N GLY A 165 -0.54 8.29 -21.26
CA GLY A 165 -1.39 8.26 -22.45
C GLY A 165 -2.06 6.91 -22.75
N VAL A 166 -1.69 5.84 -22.07
CA VAL A 166 -2.25 4.49 -22.29
C VAL A 166 -3.38 4.18 -21.28
N ILE A 167 -3.43 4.90 -20.17
CA ILE A 167 -4.36 4.63 -19.05
C ILE A 167 -5.59 5.55 -19.09
N ILE A 168 -5.52 6.62 -19.87
CA ILE A 168 -6.64 7.51 -20.18
C ILE A 168 -7.34 7.00 -21.45
#